data_1589c643481c85986caf4b4ce90b8049
#
_entry.id   1589c643481c85986caf4b4ce90b8049
#
_cell.length_a   1.000
_cell.length_b   1.000
_cell.length_c   1.000
_cell.angle_alpha   90.00
_cell.angle_beta   90.00
_cell.angle_gamma   90.00
#
_symmetry.space_group_name_H-M   'P 1'
#
loop_
_entity.id
_entity.type
_entity.pdbx_description
1 polymer ?
#
loop_
_entity_poly.entity_id
_entity_poly.type
_entity_poly.pdbx_seq_one_letter_code
_entity_poly.pdbx_strand_id
1 'polypeptide(L)'
;IGDGLACCFKIESHNHPSALEPYQGAATGVGGINRDIFTMGARPIAQLNSLRFGNLNLDRTKWLVKGVSKGIGDYGNAFGIPIIGGEVFFDACYNTNPLVNAFSAGIMKKGDMISATSSGVGNPIFIVGSRTGKDGIHGASFASKDITEDSADDLPAVQVGDPFQEKLLLEATLELAKTDAVVGMQDMGAAGITCSTNEMSAAGEHGMIINLDKVPTRQSNMKDWEILLSESQERMLVVVE
;
A
#
# COMPACT_ATOMS: atom_id res chain seq x y z
N ILE A 1 9.03 22.66 5.47
CA ILE A 1 9.90 23.27 4.47
C ILE A 1 9.47 24.73 4.27
N GLY A 2 10.12 25.51 3.47
CA GLY A 2 9.79 26.94 3.28
C GLY A 2 8.47 27.19 2.53
N ASP A 3 8.11 28.49 2.38
CA ASP A 3 7.04 29.01 1.51
C ASP A 3 5.63 28.45 1.79
N GLY A 4 5.32 28.14 3.05
CA GLY A 4 4.02 27.61 3.45
C GLY A 4 3.79 26.15 3.03
N LEU A 5 4.83 25.45 2.61
CA LEU A 5 4.78 24.04 2.25
C LEU A 5 5.16 23.12 3.42
N ALA A 6 4.55 21.95 3.46
CA ALA A 6 4.89 20.83 4.33
C ALA A 6 5.35 19.63 3.48
N CYS A 7 6.28 18.86 4.03
CA CYS A 7 6.69 17.58 3.47
C CYS A 7 6.19 16.46 4.37
N CYS A 8 5.54 15.48 3.80
CA CYS A 8 5.27 14.22 4.47
C CYS A 8 6.09 13.11 3.81
N PHE A 9 6.45 12.11 4.59
CA PHE A 9 7.20 10.96 4.09
C PHE A 9 6.91 9.74 4.96
N LYS A 10 7.09 8.57 4.36
CA LYS A 10 6.99 7.28 5.05
C LYS A 10 8.00 6.31 4.45
N ILE A 11 8.44 5.36 5.26
CA ILE A 11 9.19 4.18 4.82
C ILE A 11 8.46 2.94 5.32
N GLU A 12 8.35 1.94 4.46
CA GLU A 12 7.71 0.67 4.78
C GLU A 12 8.45 -0.49 4.13
N SER A 13 8.42 -1.67 4.75
CA SER A 13 9.03 -2.87 4.22
C SER A 13 8.00 -3.75 3.49
N HIS A 14 8.42 -4.33 2.36
CA HIS A 14 7.63 -5.30 1.60
C HIS A 14 8.45 -6.57 1.33
N ASN A 15 9.07 -7.10 2.40
CA ASN A 15 10.08 -8.15 2.33
C ASN A 15 9.50 -9.52 1.96
N HIS A 16 8.51 -10.01 2.73
CA HIS A 16 7.94 -11.34 2.55
C HIS A 16 7.28 -11.55 1.19
N PRO A 17 6.40 -10.65 0.72
CA PRO A 17 5.86 -10.74 -0.62
C PRO A 17 6.94 -10.77 -1.71
N SER A 18 7.98 -9.96 -1.56
CA SER A 18 9.12 -9.90 -2.50
C SER A 18 9.98 -11.17 -2.49
N ALA A 19 10.02 -11.89 -1.37
CA ALA A 19 10.76 -13.15 -1.28
C ALA A 19 10.07 -14.30 -2.04
N LEU A 20 8.74 -14.26 -2.16
CA LEU A 20 7.93 -15.26 -2.88
C LEU A 20 7.75 -14.87 -4.35
N GLU A 21 7.34 -13.64 -4.60
CA GLU A 21 7.08 -13.10 -5.93
C GLU A 21 7.72 -11.70 -6.03
N PRO A 22 9.01 -11.61 -6.39
CA PRO A 22 9.78 -10.38 -6.27
C PRO A 22 9.26 -9.23 -7.14
N TYR A 23 8.64 -9.54 -8.28
CA TYR A 23 8.07 -8.51 -9.14
C TYR A 23 6.84 -7.86 -8.49
N GLN A 24 5.81 -8.65 -8.18
CA GLN A 24 4.58 -8.13 -7.60
C GLN A 24 4.79 -7.65 -6.16
N GLY A 25 5.58 -8.36 -5.37
CA GLY A 25 5.89 -7.97 -4.00
C GLY A 25 6.55 -6.59 -3.93
N ALA A 26 7.52 -6.30 -4.79
CA ALA A 26 8.16 -4.99 -4.85
C ALA A 26 7.27 -3.91 -5.49
N ALA A 27 6.52 -4.26 -6.53
CA ALA A 27 5.58 -3.36 -7.19
C ALA A 27 4.50 -2.85 -6.22
N THR A 28 3.89 -3.76 -5.46
CA THR A 28 2.86 -3.41 -4.47
C THR A 28 3.42 -2.63 -3.27
N GLY A 29 4.70 -2.82 -2.93
CA GLY A 29 5.41 -1.98 -1.98
C GLY A 29 5.52 -0.52 -2.45
N VAL A 30 5.79 -0.30 -3.75
CA VAL A 30 5.77 1.05 -4.35
C VAL A 30 4.37 1.65 -4.33
N GLY A 31 3.33 0.87 -4.66
CA GLY A 31 1.94 1.32 -4.59
C GLY A 31 1.55 1.75 -3.17
N GLY A 32 1.71 0.86 -2.20
CA GLY A 32 1.33 1.11 -0.81
C GLY A 32 1.99 2.34 -0.21
N ILE A 33 3.31 2.48 -0.39
CA ILE A 33 4.02 3.63 0.19
C ILE A 33 3.58 4.98 -0.41
N ASN A 34 3.17 5.01 -1.68
CA ASN A 34 2.62 6.22 -2.29
C ASN A 34 1.20 6.51 -1.82
N ARG A 35 0.36 5.49 -1.62
CA ARG A 35 -0.99 5.67 -1.05
C ARG A 35 -0.94 6.32 0.32
N ASP A 36 -0.05 5.90 1.19
CA ASP A 36 0.17 6.54 2.48
C ASP A 36 0.43 8.06 2.36
N ILE A 37 1.13 8.47 1.31
CA ILE A 37 1.44 9.88 1.09
C ILE A 37 0.22 10.66 0.59
N PHE A 38 -0.49 10.16 -0.42
CA PHE A 38 -1.60 10.92 -0.96
C PHE A 38 -2.89 10.83 -0.16
N THR A 39 -3.06 9.84 0.75
CA THR A 39 -4.13 9.86 1.75
C THR A 39 -4.02 11.01 2.73
N MET A 40 -2.82 11.53 2.95
CA MET A 40 -2.60 12.74 3.75
C MET A 40 -2.89 14.05 2.98
N GLY A 41 -3.33 13.97 1.72
CA GLY A 41 -3.54 15.13 0.85
C GLY A 41 -2.27 15.63 0.18
N ALA A 42 -1.13 14.93 0.33
CA ALA A 42 0.13 15.32 -0.27
C ALA A 42 0.36 14.65 -1.63
N ARG A 43 0.93 15.37 -2.58
CA ARG A 43 1.38 14.80 -3.85
C ARG A 43 2.72 14.12 -3.68
N PRO A 44 2.84 12.81 -3.91
CA PRO A 44 4.14 12.14 -3.97
C PRO A 44 5.01 12.75 -5.07
N ILE A 45 6.26 13.03 -4.76
CA ILE A 45 7.21 13.68 -5.69
C ILE A 45 8.53 12.94 -5.84
N ALA A 46 8.85 12.05 -4.92
CA ALA A 46 10.13 11.35 -4.90
C ALA A 46 10.04 10.01 -4.17
N GLN A 47 10.74 9.03 -4.70
CA GLN A 47 10.90 7.71 -4.09
C GLN A 47 12.38 7.37 -3.88
N LEU A 48 12.61 6.59 -2.85
CA LEU A 48 13.90 5.98 -2.52
C LEU A 48 13.65 4.51 -2.15
N ASN A 49 14.69 3.68 -2.29
CA ASN A 49 14.60 2.29 -1.85
C ASN A 49 15.84 1.92 -1.04
N SER A 50 15.66 1.10 -0.01
CA SER A 50 16.76 0.50 0.74
C SER A 50 16.64 -1.02 0.61
N LEU A 51 17.53 -1.62 -0.18
CA LEU A 51 17.45 -3.02 -0.60
C LEU A 51 18.58 -3.84 -0.01
N ARG A 52 18.28 -5.04 0.45
CA ARG A 52 19.25 -6.00 0.99
C ARG A 52 19.00 -7.35 0.35
N PHE A 53 20.05 -7.93 -0.20
CA PHE A 53 20.02 -9.23 -0.87
C PHE A 53 21.15 -10.13 -0.39
N GLY A 54 20.98 -11.42 -0.61
CA GLY A 54 22.01 -12.42 -0.36
C GLY A 54 23.21 -12.35 -1.30
N ASN A 55 24.07 -13.38 -1.27
CA ASN A 55 25.25 -13.47 -2.12
C ASN A 55 24.89 -13.50 -3.61
N LEU A 56 25.54 -12.66 -4.41
CA LEU A 56 25.31 -12.53 -5.86
C LEU A 56 25.64 -13.79 -6.69
N ASN A 57 26.40 -14.71 -6.14
CA ASN A 57 26.71 -15.99 -6.82
C ASN A 57 25.54 -16.99 -6.77
N LEU A 58 24.52 -16.74 -5.93
CA LEU A 58 23.33 -17.58 -5.82
C LEU A 58 22.29 -17.21 -6.90
N ASP A 59 21.75 -18.19 -7.58
CA ASP A 59 20.74 -17.96 -8.63
C ASP A 59 19.45 -17.37 -8.05
N ARG A 60 19.06 -17.75 -6.82
CA ARG A 60 17.96 -17.15 -6.10
C ARG A 60 18.18 -15.63 -5.92
N THR A 61 19.35 -15.21 -5.49
CA THR A 61 19.67 -13.78 -5.31
C THR A 61 19.54 -13.01 -6.62
N LYS A 62 20.06 -13.57 -7.73
CA LYS A 62 19.94 -12.94 -9.06
C LYS A 62 18.49 -12.80 -9.49
N TRP A 63 17.69 -13.82 -9.24
CA TRP A 63 16.25 -13.82 -9.53
C TRP A 63 15.52 -12.75 -8.69
N LEU A 64 15.80 -12.68 -7.40
CA LEU A 64 15.25 -11.66 -6.50
C LEU A 64 15.61 -10.24 -6.96
N VAL A 65 16.89 -9.97 -7.20
CA VAL A 65 17.37 -8.64 -7.66
C VAL A 65 16.67 -8.24 -8.95
N LYS A 66 16.58 -9.15 -9.93
CA LYS A 66 15.93 -8.89 -11.22
C LYS A 66 14.45 -8.59 -11.05
N GLY A 67 13.72 -9.40 -10.27
CA GLY A 67 12.28 -9.24 -10.06
C GLY A 67 11.97 -7.97 -9.28
N VAL A 68 12.65 -7.74 -8.16
CA VAL A 68 12.48 -6.54 -7.33
C VAL A 68 12.76 -5.27 -8.13
N SER A 69 13.91 -5.19 -8.80
CA SER A 69 14.28 -4.00 -9.59
C SER A 69 13.28 -3.72 -10.69
N LYS A 70 12.77 -4.78 -11.36
CA LYS A 70 11.77 -4.64 -12.41
C LYS A 70 10.42 -4.21 -11.85
N GLY A 71 9.96 -4.78 -10.75
CA GLY A 71 8.69 -4.41 -10.10
C GLY A 71 8.67 -2.96 -9.64
N ILE A 72 9.76 -2.50 -8.98
CA ILE A 72 9.92 -1.10 -8.58
C ILE A 72 9.91 -0.18 -9.81
N GLY A 73 10.70 -0.51 -10.83
CA GLY A 73 10.82 0.32 -12.03
C GLY A 73 9.54 0.42 -12.84
N ASP A 74 8.88 -0.71 -13.10
CA ASP A 74 7.65 -0.73 -13.92
C ASP A 74 6.49 0.01 -13.21
N TYR A 75 6.31 -0.22 -11.90
CA TYR A 75 5.27 0.45 -11.14
C TYR A 75 5.54 1.96 -11.04
N GLY A 76 6.76 2.35 -10.66
CA GLY A 76 7.15 3.75 -10.54
C GLY A 76 7.03 4.52 -11.86
N ASN A 77 7.44 3.90 -12.98
CA ASN A 77 7.32 4.50 -14.31
C ASN A 77 5.86 4.69 -14.73
N ALA A 78 5.00 3.69 -14.54
CA ALA A 78 3.60 3.79 -14.90
C ALA A 78 2.82 4.76 -13.99
N PHE A 79 3.16 4.79 -12.71
CA PHE A 79 2.61 5.74 -11.74
C PHE A 79 3.13 7.18 -11.95
N GLY A 80 4.36 7.31 -12.45
CA GLY A 80 4.94 8.59 -12.83
C GLY A 80 5.62 9.36 -11.70
N ILE A 81 6.12 8.67 -10.67
CA ILE A 81 6.93 9.25 -9.58
C ILE A 81 8.38 8.81 -9.74
N PRO A 82 9.35 9.74 -9.77
CA PRO A 82 10.75 9.39 -9.97
C PRO A 82 11.36 8.69 -8.76
N ILE A 83 12.16 7.66 -9.02
CA ILE A 83 13.05 7.06 -8.04
C ILE A 83 14.36 7.84 -8.11
N ILE A 84 14.61 8.66 -7.10
CA ILE A 84 15.73 9.62 -7.11
C ILE A 84 17.01 9.10 -6.45
N GLY A 85 16.96 7.90 -5.85
CA GLY A 85 18.12 7.29 -5.21
C GLY A 85 17.75 6.08 -4.36
N GLY A 86 18.66 5.72 -3.48
CA GLY A 86 18.53 4.59 -2.58
C GLY A 86 19.87 3.93 -2.32
N GLU A 87 19.80 2.73 -1.75
CA GLU A 87 20.97 1.92 -1.46
C GLU A 87 20.69 0.43 -1.69
N VAL A 88 21.72 -0.29 -2.06
CA VAL A 88 21.67 -1.76 -2.24
C VAL A 88 22.87 -2.37 -1.55
N PHE A 89 22.65 -3.37 -0.70
CA PHE A 89 23.70 -4.13 -0.04
C PHE A 89 23.50 -5.63 -0.23
N PHE A 90 24.61 -6.35 -0.20
CA PHE A 90 24.66 -7.81 -0.35
C PHE A 90 25.38 -8.43 0.83
N ASP A 91 24.72 -9.33 1.54
CA ASP A 91 25.30 -10.07 2.64
C ASP A 91 24.64 -11.44 2.75
N ALA A 92 25.39 -12.44 3.20
CA ALA A 92 24.92 -13.83 3.32
C ALA A 92 23.71 -13.98 4.26
N CYS A 93 23.54 -13.09 5.24
CA CYS A 93 22.39 -13.12 6.13
C CYS A 93 21.06 -12.90 5.42
N TYR A 94 21.07 -12.33 4.20
CA TYR A 94 19.88 -12.10 3.37
C TYR A 94 19.67 -13.17 2.27
N ASN A 95 20.36 -14.31 2.33
CA ASN A 95 20.23 -15.36 1.31
C ASN A 95 18.80 -15.90 1.19
N THR A 96 18.08 -15.99 2.29
CA THR A 96 16.71 -16.53 2.35
C THR A 96 15.65 -15.45 2.32
N ASN A 97 15.85 -14.37 3.06
CA ASN A 97 14.88 -13.29 3.21
C ASN A 97 15.51 -11.94 2.83
N PRO A 98 15.20 -11.39 1.65
CA PRO A 98 15.66 -10.07 1.26
C PRO A 98 14.96 -8.98 2.09
N LEU A 99 15.56 -7.80 2.19
CA LEU A 99 14.85 -6.61 2.65
C LEU A 99 14.54 -5.71 1.45
N VAL A 100 13.26 -5.37 1.32
CA VAL A 100 12.77 -4.47 0.28
C VAL A 100 12.01 -3.35 0.99
N ASN A 101 12.71 -2.24 1.22
CA ASN A 101 12.12 -1.08 1.89
C ASN A 101 11.87 0.01 0.85
N ALA A 102 10.62 0.45 0.76
CA ALA A 102 10.19 1.54 -0.09
C ALA A 102 10.01 2.80 0.76
N PHE A 103 10.46 3.92 0.26
CA PHE A 103 10.27 5.25 0.83
C PHE A 103 9.60 6.14 -0.20
N SER A 104 8.63 6.94 0.25
CA SER A 104 8.04 8.00 -0.55
C SER A 104 7.99 9.31 0.22
N ALA A 105 8.16 10.40 -0.49
CA ALA A 105 8.00 11.75 0.03
C ALA A 105 7.03 12.54 -0.86
N GLY A 106 6.18 13.32 -0.22
CA GLY A 106 5.22 14.20 -0.89
C GLY A 106 5.19 15.59 -0.33
N ILE A 107 4.57 16.49 -1.07
CA ILE A 107 4.43 17.91 -0.72
C ILE A 107 2.96 18.30 -0.69
N MET A 108 2.60 19.10 0.31
CA MET A 108 1.29 19.73 0.47
C MET A 108 1.44 21.13 1.03
N LYS A 109 0.40 21.94 1.00
CA LYS A 109 0.38 23.20 1.74
C LYS A 109 0.26 22.92 3.23
N LYS A 110 0.91 23.73 4.04
CA LYS A 110 0.79 23.64 5.49
C LYS A 110 -0.67 23.94 5.89
N GLY A 111 -1.30 23.01 6.57
CA GLY A 111 -2.71 23.10 6.98
C GLY A 111 -3.68 22.27 6.15
N ASP A 112 -3.27 21.77 4.98
CA ASP A 112 -4.12 20.93 4.12
C ASP A 112 -4.02 19.43 4.47
N MET A 113 -3.35 19.08 5.58
CA MET A 113 -3.17 17.68 5.98
C MET A 113 -4.49 17.04 6.37
N ILE A 114 -4.79 15.91 5.73
CA ILE A 114 -5.94 15.05 6.05
C ILE A 114 -5.44 13.94 6.97
N SER A 115 -6.21 13.67 8.03
CA SER A 115 -5.90 12.61 9.00
C SER A 115 -6.71 11.34 8.72
N ALA A 116 -6.17 10.20 9.13
CA ALA A 116 -6.87 8.91 9.11
C ALA A 116 -7.81 8.81 10.33
N THR A 117 -8.85 9.61 10.34
CA THR A 117 -9.83 9.66 11.43
C THR A 117 -11.26 9.60 10.90
N SER A 118 -12.20 9.29 11.78
CA SER A 118 -13.62 9.39 11.50
C SER A 118 -14.26 10.35 12.50
N SER A 119 -15.27 11.09 12.04
CA SER A 119 -16.11 11.91 12.91
C SER A 119 -17.48 12.13 12.27
N GLY A 120 -18.44 12.62 13.04
CA GLY A 120 -19.78 12.93 12.56
C GLY A 120 -20.69 11.70 12.50
N VAL A 121 -21.71 11.67 13.38
CA VAL A 121 -22.70 10.59 13.38
C VAL A 121 -23.55 10.66 12.12
N GLY A 122 -23.58 9.57 11.36
CA GLY A 122 -24.31 9.47 10.10
C GLY A 122 -23.48 9.81 8.85
N ASN A 123 -22.25 10.24 9.01
CA ASN A 123 -21.36 10.50 7.87
C ASN A 123 -21.12 9.23 7.05
N PRO A 124 -21.31 9.28 5.72
CA PRO A 124 -21.11 8.12 4.87
C PRO A 124 -19.65 7.76 4.70
N ILE A 125 -19.42 6.45 4.54
CA ILE A 125 -18.09 5.86 4.33
C ILE A 125 -18.05 5.25 2.94
N PHE A 126 -17.01 5.54 2.20
CA PHE A 126 -16.80 5.02 0.85
C PHE A 126 -15.49 4.24 0.75
N ILE A 127 -15.54 3.10 0.05
CA ILE A 127 -14.35 2.44 -0.49
C ILE A 127 -14.19 2.94 -1.91
N VAL A 128 -13.05 3.54 -2.20
CA VAL A 128 -12.72 4.10 -3.52
C VAL A 128 -11.51 3.39 -4.11
N GLY A 129 -11.45 3.30 -5.45
CA GLY A 129 -10.36 2.64 -6.17
C GLY A 129 -10.78 1.32 -6.81
N SER A 130 -9.89 0.34 -6.80
CA SER A 130 -10.08 -0.97 -7.44
C SER A 130 -11.14 -1.83 -6.75
N ARG A 131 -11.70 -2.78 -7.50
CA ARG A 131 -12.61 -3.77 -6.94
C ARG A 131 -11.87 -4.73 -6.02
N THR A 132 -12.52 -5.15 -4.94
CA THR A 132 -12.00 -6.10 -3.98
C THR A 132 -11.92 -7.51 -4.57
N GLY A 133 -10.77 -8.13 -4.54
CA GLY A 133 -10.52 -9.51 -4.95
C GLY A 133 -10.13 -10.39 -3.76
N LYS A 134 -9.70 -11.63 -4.05
CA LYS A 134 -9.20 -12.58 -3.03
C LYS A 134 -7.70 -12.48 -2.79
N ASP A 135 -7.00 -11.58 -3.46
CA ASP A 135 -5.56 -11.37 -3.33
C ASP A 135 -5.23 -10.74 -1.97
N GLY A 136 -4.09 -11.13 -1.43
CA GLY A 136 -3.58 -10.63 -0.16
C GLY A 136 -4.31 -11.15 1.09
N ILE A 137 -5.30 -12.04 0.96
CA ILE A 137 -5.95 -12.64 2.14
C ILE A 137 -4.89 -13.42 2.93
N HIS A 138 -4.78 -13.12 4.23
CA HIS A 138 -3.73 -13.60 5.14
C HIS A 138 -2.33 -12.99 4.89
N GLY A 139 -2.18 -11.96 4.08
CA GLY A 139 -0.90 -11.29 3.84
C GLY A 139 -0.23 -10.80 5.13
N ALA A 140 -0.97 -10.16 6.02
CA ALA A 140 -0.48 -9.73 7.33
C ALA A 140 0.01 -10.90 8.21
N SER A 141 -0.71 -12.03 8.21
CA SER A 141 -0.29 -13.24 8.93
C SER A 141 0.93 -13.87 8.30
N PHE A 142 1.02 -13.90 6.98
CA PHE A 142 2.17 -14.37 6.23
C PHE A 142 3.42 -13.53 6.54
N ALA A 143 3.31 -12.22 6.59
CA ALA A 143 4.42 -11.31 6.90
C ALA A 143 5.02 -11.52 8.31
N SER A 144 4.32 -12.23 9.19
CA SER A 144 4.77 -12.57 10.55
C SER A 144 5.39 -13.96 10.68
N LYS A 145 5.46 -14.75 9.60
CA LYS A 145 6.04 -16.09 9.59
C LYS A 145 7.49 -16.08 9.13
N ASP A 146 8.24 -17.12 9.51
CA ASP A 146 9.55 -17.40 8.89
C ASP A 146 9.36 -17.89 7.46
N ILE A 147 10.23 -17.45 6.55
CA ILE A 147 10.24 -17.93 5.16
C ILE A 147 10.96 -19.27 5.12
N THR A 148 10.25 -20.31 4.65
CA THR A 148 10.72 -21.67 4.49
C THR A 148 10.54 -22.15 3.05
N GLU A 149 10.99 -23.37 2.74
CA GLU A 149 10.77 -23.98 1.43
C GLU A 149 9.26 -24.18 1.12
N ASP A 150 8.44 -24.39 2.16
CA ASP A 150 6.98 -24.56 2.04
C ASP A 150 6.23 -23.22 1.86
N SER A 151 6.91 -22.09 1.96
CA SER A 151 6.27 -20.77 1.81
C SER A 151 5.71 -20.50 0.42
N ALA A 152 6.00 -21.34 -0.57
CA ALA A 152 5.37 -21.27 -1.89
C ALA A 152 3.84 -21.45 -1.84
N ASP A 153 3.32 -22.16 -0.85
CA ASP A 153 1.88 -22.34 -0.64
C ASP A 153 1.18 -21.04 -0.18
N ASP A 154 1.95 -20.09 0.36
CA ASP A 154 1.46 -18.77 0.76
C ASP A 154 1.39 -17.75 -0.43
N LEU A 155 1.70 -18.17 -1.66
CA LEU A 155 1.65 -17.30 -2.85
C LEU A 155 0.32 -16.54 -3.03
N PRO A 156 -0.87 -17.10 -2.70
CA PRO A 156 -2.13 -16.36 -2.74
C PRO A 156 -2.20 -15.16 -1.78
N ALA A 157 -1.32 -15.09 -0.77
CA ALA A 157 -1.19 -13.94 0.12
C ALA A 157 -0.45 -12.76 -0.53
N VAL A 158 0.19 -12.96 -1.69
CA VAL A 158 0.83 -11.87 -2.44
C VAL A 158 -0.23 -11.09 -3.22
N GLN A 159 -0.13 -9.78 -3.10
CA GLN A 159 -1.01 -8.83 -3.79
C GLN A 159 -0.55 -8.62 -5.24
N VAL A 160 -1.46 -8.16 -6.10
CA VAL A 160 -1.17 -7.78 -7.49
C VAL A 160 -1.39 -6.28 -7.64
N GLY A 161 -0.38 -5.57 -8.13
CA GLY A 161 -0.42 -4.12 -8.32
C GLY A 161 -0.90 -3.70 -9.71
N ASP A 162 -1.70 -2.64 -9.76
CA ASP A 162 -2.14 -1.95 -10.99
C ASP A 162 -1.78 -0.46 -10.91
N PRO A 163 -0.59 -0.07 -11.40
CA PRO A 163 -0.13 1.32 -11.30
C PRO A 163 -1.00 2.31 -12.10
N PHE A 164 -1.74 1.85 -13.10
CA PHE A 164 -2.68 2.70 -13.82
C PHE A 164 -3.88 3.08 -12.93
N GLN A 165 -4.47 2.11 -12.24
CA GLN A 165 -5.54 2.37 -11.28
C GLN A 165 -5.04 3.23 -10.11
N GLU A 166 -3.84 2.99 -9.63
CA GLU A 166 -3.21 3.81 -8.59
C GLU A 166 -3.04 5.26 -9.04
N LYS A 167 -2.65 5.48 -10.30
CA LYS A 167 -2.53 6.84 -10.86
C LYS A 167 -3.87 7.55 -10.91
N LEU A 168 -4.93 6.87 -11.34
CA LEU A 168 -6.28 7.44 -11.34
C LEU A 168 -6.75 7.76 -9.92
N LEU A 169 -6.48 6.86 -8.97
CA LEU A 169 -6.82 7.03 -7.56
C LEU A 169 -6.08 8.24 -6.96
N LEU A 170 -4.78 8.41 -7.24
CA LEU A 170 -3.99 9.56 -6.82
C LEU A 170 -4.64 10.88 -7.27
N GLU A 171 -4.90 11.02 -8.57
CA GLU A 171 -5.41 12.28 -9.10
C GLU A 171 -6.81 12.60 -8.55
N ALA A 172 -7.71 11.61 -8.49
CA ALA A 172 -9.05 11.76 -7.92
C ALA A 172 -8.99 12.11 -6.42
N THR A 173 -8.10 11.47 -5.66
CA THR A 173 -7.92 11.75 -4.23
C THR A 173 -7.42 13.16 -3.98
N LEU A 174 -6.44 13.62 -4.75
CA LEU A 174 -5.91 14.98 -4.60
C LEU A 174 -6.90 16.07 -5.05
N GLU A 175 -7.82 15.74 -5.95
CA GLU A 175 -8.94 16.65 -6.27
C GLU A 175 -9.98 16.67 -5.15
N LEU A 176 -10.35 15.51 -4.63
CA LEU A 176 -11.27 15.39 -3.50
C LEU A 176 -10.74 16.09 -2.24
N ALA A 177 -9.45 15.97 -1.97
CA ALA A 177 -8.76 16.62 -0.84
C ALA A 177 -8.83 18.15 -0.84
N LYS A 178 -9.17 18.77 -1.97
CA LYS A 178 -9.36 20.23 -2.08
C LYS A 178 -10.78 20.67 -1.71
N THR A 179 -11.67 19.74 -1.47
CA THR A 179 -13.06 20.02 -1.08
C THR A 179 -13.19 19.98 0.44
N ASP A 180 -14.21 20.66 0.97
CA ASP A 180 -14.52 20.63 2.41
C ASP A 180 -15.31 19.37 2.80
N ALA A 181 -15.57 18.46 1.85
CA ALA A 181 -16.40 17.27 2.09
C ALA A 181 -15.65 16.15 2.83
N VAL A 182 -14.32 16.14 2.82
CA VAL A 182 -13.52 15.05 3.39
C VAL A 182 -13.33 15.23 4.90
N VAL A 183 -13.82 14.27 5.68
CA VAL A 183 -13.59 14.18 7.12
C VAL A 183 -12.27 13.47 7.43
N GLY A 184 -12.00 12.38 6.72
CA GLY A 184 -10.76 11.63 6.86
C GLY A 184 -10.59 10.59 5.77
N MET A 185 -9.35 10.20 5.54
CA MET A 185 -8.98 9.17 4.56
C MET A 185 -7.90 8.25 5.10
N GLN A 186 -7.95 7.01 4.68
CA GLN A 186 -6.89 6.04 4.96
C GLN A 186 -6.73 5.09 3.77
N ASP A 187 -5.50 4.69 3.46
CA ASP A 187 -5.27 3.61 2.52
C ASP A 187 -5.72 2.26 3.09
N MET A 188 -5.90 1.29 2.23
CA MET A 188 -6.28 -0.06 2.61
C MET A 188 -5.10 -0.99 2.35
N GLY A 189 -4.25 -1.12 3.34
CA GLY A 189 -3.10 -2.01 3.35
C GLY A 189 -3.40 -3.36 3.99
N ALA A 190 -2.59 -3.77 4.97
CA ALA A 190 -2.72 -5.02 5.70
C ALA A 190 -4.10 -5.21 6.32
N ALA A 191 -4.66 -6.42 6.21
CA ALA A 191 -6.01 -6.78 6.66
C ALA A 191 -7.16 -5.91 6.09
N GLY A 192 -6.91 -5.18 5.02
CA GLY A 192 -7.89 -4.51 4.17
C GLY A 192 -8.91 -3.64 4.90
N ILE A 193 -10.21 -3.90 4.66
CA ILE A 193 -11.32 -3.15 5.26
C ILE A 193 -11.29 -3.23 6.79
N THR A 194 -10.96 -4.40 7.34
CA THR A 194 -10.93 -4.60 8.79
C THR A 194 -9.96 -3.64 9.47
N CYS A 195 -8.74 -3.51 8.95
CA CYS A 195 -7.73 -2.64 9.54
C CYS A 195 -8.10 -1.16 9.39
N SER A 196 -8.38 -0.71 8.17
CA SER A 196 -8.67 0.71 7.91
C SER A 196 -9.89 1.23 8.69
N THR A 197 -10.96 0.43 8.79
CA THR A 197 -12.14 0.82 9.57
C THR A 197 -11.88 0.86 11.06
N ASN A 198 -11.14 -0.11 11.60
CA ASN A 198 -10.80 -0.13 13.02
C ASN A 198 -9.86 1.02 13.42
N GLU A 199 -8.84 1.28 12.61
CA GLU A 199 -7.89 2.36 12.89
C GLU A 199 -8.56 3.74 12.84
N MET A 200 -9.35 4.02 11.80
CA MET A 200 -10.09 5.28 11.69
C MET A 200 -11.14 5.43 12.81
N SER A 201 -11.82 4.33 13.19
CA SER A 201 -12.77 4.33 14.31
C SER A 201 -12.06 4.62 15.63
N ALA A 202 -10.92 3.98 15.88
CA ALA A 202 -10.14 4.20 17.09
C ALA A 202 -9.61 5.65 17.17
N ALA A 203 -9.08 6.18 16.06
CA ALA A 203 -8.59 7.56 15.99
C ALA A 203 -9.70 8.60 16.18
N GLY A 204 -10.90 8.31 15.68
CA GLY A 204 -12.06 9.20 15.78
C GLY A 204 -12.90 8.98 17.03
N GLU A 205 -12.62 7.95 17.84
CA GLU A 205 -13.43 7.53 18.99
C GLU A 205 -14.90 7.23 18.63
N HIS A 206 -15.13 6.70 17.43
CA HIS A 206 -16.45 6.36 16.90
C HIS A 206 -16.48 4.94 16.34
N GLY A 207 -17.70 4.34 16.28
CA GLY A 207 -17.93 3.09 15.57
C GLY A 207 -18.30 3.32 14.11
N MET A 208 -18.13 2.29 13.27
CA MET A 208 -18.57 2.28 11.88
C MET A 208 -19.58 1.16 11.63
N ILE A 209 -20.56 1.41 10.77
CA ILE A 209 -21.48 0.40 10.26
C ILE A 209 -21.13 0.15 8.80
N ILE A 210 -20.73 -1.08 8.49
CA ILE A 210 -20.27 -1.45 7.14
C ILE A 210 -21.30 -2.39 6.51
N ASN A 211 -21.75 -2.05 5.30
CA ASN A 211 -22.59 -2.94 4.49
C ASN A 211 -21.73 -3.62 3.42
N LEU A 212 -21.37 -4.89 3.66
CA LEU A 212 -20.48 -5.65 2.78
C LEU A 212 -21.10 -5.94 1.40
N ASP A 213 -22.44 -6.00 1.29
CA ASP A 213 -23.12 -6.20 0.01
C ASP A 213 -22.90 -5.04 -0.98
N LYS A 214 -22.48 -3.88 -0.47
CA LYS A 214 -22.18 -2.69 -1.27
C LYS A 214 -20.71 -2.59 -1.70
N VAL A 215 -19.85 -3.46 -1.20
CA VAL A 215 -18.43 -3.47 -1.58
C VAL A 215 -18.29 -4.05 -2.99
N PRO A 216 -17.73 -3.29 -3.95
CA PRO A 216 -17.53 -3.81 -5.30
C PRO A 216 -16.49 -4.94 -5.30
N THR A 217 -16.89 -6.13 -5.72
CA THR A 217 -16.03 -7.32 -5.75
C THR A 217 -15.66 -7.72 -7.18
N ARG A 218 -14.49 -8.35 -7.35
CA ARG A 218 -14.07 -8.95 -8.64
C ARG A 218 -14.75 -10.30 -8.90
N GLN A 219 -15.01 -11.07 -7.84
CA GLN A 219 -15.68 -12.36 -7.89
C GLN A 219 -17.04 -12.27 -7.20
N SER A 220 -18.07 -12.89 -7.81
CA SER A 220 -19.44 -12.88 -7.29
C SER A 220 -19.67 -13.78 -6.06
N ASN A 221 -18.71 -14.65 -5.76
CA ASN A 221 -18.82 -15.66 -4.70
C ASN A 221 -17.87 -15.41 -3.52
N MET A 222 -17.49 -14.18 -3.27
CA MET A 222 -16.69 -13.82 -2.11
C MET A 222 -17.52 -13.91 -0.84
N LYS A 223 -16.95 -14.50 0.19
CA LYS A 223 -17.52 -14.55 1.53
C LYS A 223 -17.23 -13.26 2.27
N ASP A 224 -18.06 -12.93 3.27
CA ASP A 224 -17.93 -11.71 4.06
C ASP A 224 -16.52 -11.51 4.64
N TRP A 225 -15.95 -12.57 5.20
CA TRP A 225 -14.61 -12.52 5.76
C TRP A 225 -13.51 -12.35 4.68
N GLU A 226 -13.71 -12.88 3.46
CA GLU A 226 -12.80 -12.64 2.34
C GLU A 226 -12.84 -11.17 1.89
N ILE A 227 -14.01 -10.55 1.90
CA ILE A 227 -14.19 -9.13 1.59
C ILE A 227 -13.49 -8.27 2.65
N LEU A 228 -13.68 -8.59 3.94
CA LEU A 228 -13.12 -7.84 5.05
C LEU A 228 -11.58 -7.91 5.12
N LEU A 229 -11.00 -9.10 4.86
CA LEU A 229 -9.58 -9.37 5.02
C LEU A 229 -8.77 -9.24 3.72
N SER A 230 -9.42 -9.03 2.59
CA SER A 230 -8.72 -8.83 1.32
C SER A 230 -7.79 -7.63 1.39
N GLU A 231 -6.56 -7.82 0.94
CA GLU A 231 -5.55 -6.77 0.82
C GLU A 231 -5.37 -6.34 -0.64
N SER A 232 -6.41 -6.47 -1.46
CA SER A 232 -6.38 -5.96 -2.85
C SER A 232 -5.87 -4.52 -2.87
N GLN A 233 -4.93 -4.26 -3.77
CA GLN A 233 -4.25 -2.97 -3.88
C GLN A 233 -5.16 -1.87 -4.45
N GLU A 234 -4.66 -0.66 -4.49
CA GLU A 234 -5.28 0.53 -5.10
C GLU A 234 -6.68 0.84 -4.53
N ARG A 235 -6.84 0.72 -3.21
CA ARG A 235 -8.09 1.04 -2.51
C ARG A 235 -7.84 1.96 -1.32
N MET A 236 -8.83 2.81 -1.07
CA MET A 236 -8.83 3.72 0.08
C MET A 236 -10.20 3.74 0.75
N LEU A 237 -10.20 4.03 2.04
CA LEU A 237 -11.39 4.35 2.83
C LEU A 237 -11.49 5.87 2.97
N VAL A 238 -12.67 6.43 2.65
CA VAL A 238 -12.93 7.87 2.73
C VAL A 238 -14.20 8.09 3.54
N VAL A 239 -14.11 8.96 4.53
CA VAL A 239 -15.27 9.45 5.31
C VAL A 239 -15.58 10.86 4.85
N VAL A 240 -16.83 11.13 4.52
CA VAL A 240 -17.28 12.44 4.03
C VAL A 240 -18.48 12.95 4.82
N GLU A 241 -18.73 14.27 4.74
CA GLU A 241 -19.96 14.90 5.24
C GLU A 241 -21.11 14.80 4.24
#